data_25f250985ebc0bfbe6841b43dad1b1fe
#
_entry.id   25f250985ebc0bfbe6841b43dad1b1fe
#
_cell.length_a   1.000
_cell.length_b   1.000
_cell.length_c   1.000
_cell.angle_alpha   90.00
_cell.angle_beta   90.00
_cell.angle_gamma   90.00
#
_symmetry.space_group_name_H-M   'P 1'
#
loop_
_entity.id
_entity.type
_entity.pdbx_description
1 polymer ?
#
loop_
_entity_poly.entity_id
_entity_poly.type
_entity_poly.pdbx_seq_one_letter_code
_entity_poly.pdbx_strand_id
1 'polypeptide(L)'
;SDVYKRQLILGLNDGGLSYWVACIRECFEEVGILLATKKSGEKLNLEDEDKSKFDQYRKMLINNEINILDVCKEEDLILSTSNIAPLSHWITPEFETRRYDTRFFIAYLPEKQIVQHDGMELTKSLWINPNMALKKALDGEMQMILPTTENLKSCMEFKSAMDMLDNQKKISNNEIKPILPKFFKDNGNWIVLFPGDEGYEDH
;
A
#
# COMPACT_ATOMS: atom_id res chain seq x y z
N SER A 1 0.13 14.51 19.47
CA SER A 1 -0.97 13.61 19.22
C SER A 1 -0.57 12.56 18.19
N ASP A 2 -1.21 11.44 18.17
CA ASP A 2 -0.91 10.34 17.24
C ASP A 2 -1.12 10.77 15.77
N VAL A 3 -2.11 11.61 15.51
CA VAL A 3 -2.37 12.21 14.19
C VAL A 3 -1.16 13.02 13.71
N TYR A 4 -0.58 13.85 14.54
CA TYR A 4 0.59 14.67 14.19
C TYR A 4 1.81 13.79 13.83
N LYS A 5 2.06 12.73 14.61
CA LYS A 5 3.13 11.78 14.31
C LYS A 5 2.95 11.12 12.94
N ARG A 6 1.73 10.71 12.61
CA ARG A 6 1.44 10.06 11.32
C ARG A 6 1.60 10.98 10.11
N GLN A 7 1.32 12.27 10.28
CA GLN A 7 1.58 13.25 9.23
C GLN A 7 3.09 13.42 8.99
N LEU A 8 3.85 13.58 10.07
CA LEU A 8 5.30 13.78 9.98
C LEU A 8 6.03 12.57 9.37
N ILE A 9 5.60 11.34 9.67
CA ILE A 9 6.17 10.11 9.04
C ILE A 9 6.08 10.18 7.52
N LEU A 10 5.01 10.76 6.99
CA LEU A 10 4.83 10.94 5.53
C LEU A 10 5.48 12.23 4.99
N GLY A 11 6.18 12.99 5.82
CA GLY A 11 6.79 14.25 5.41
C GLY A 11 5.76 15.37 5.12
N LEU A 12 4.57 15.28 5.71
CA LEU A 12 3.48 16.24 5.51
C LEU A 12 3.25 17.10 6.72
N ASN A 13 2.95 18.38 6.49
CA ASN A 13 2.60 19.31 7.56
C ASN A 13 1.14 19.14 8.02
N ASP A 14 0.26 18.79 7.08
CA ASP A 14 -1.16 18.49 7.32
C ASP A 14 -1.69 17.44 6.35
N GLY A 15 -2.95 17.01 6.51
CA GLY A 15 -3.61 16.06 5.60
C GLY A 15 -3.02 14.64 5.58
N GLY A 16 -1.93 14.37 6.27
CA GLY A 16 -1.26 13.08 6.23
C GLY A 16 -2.13 11.91 6.66
N LEU A 17 -3.08 12.12 7.58
CA LEU A 17 -4.00 11.06 8.01
C LEU A 17 -4.88 10.54 6.87
N SER A 18 -5.22 11.38 5.90
CA SER A 18 -6.03 10.97 4.75
C SER A 18 -5.37 9.86 3.92
N TYR A 19 -4.05 9.86 3.79
CA TYR A 19 -3.32 8.77 3.09
C TYR A 19 -3.44 7.43 3.83
N TRP A 20 -3.41 7.44 5.17
CA TRP A 20 -3.60 6.23 5.98
C TRP A 20 -5.03 5.70 5.85
N VAL A 21 -6.02 6.60 5.89
CA VAL A 21 -7.43 6.23 5.71
C VAL A 21 -7.67 5.72 4.29
N ALA A 22 -7.12 6.40 3.27
CA ALA A 22 -7.19 5.98 1.88
C ALA A 22 -6.59 4.58 1.69
N CYS A 23 -5.39 4.31 2.23
CA CYS A 23 -4.76 2.98 2.17
C CYS A 23 -5.68 1.89 2.74
N ILE A 24 -6.32 2.13 3.89
CA ILE A 24 -7.25 1.16 4.49
C ILE A 24 -8.49 0.98 3.61
N ARG A 25 -9.04 2.07 3.09
CA ARG A 25 -10.23 2.06 2.23
C ARG A 25 -9.96 1.28 0.93
N GLU A 26 -8.89 1.62 0.22
CA GLU A 26 -8.48 0.93 -1.02
C GLU A 26 -8.21 -0.56 -0.78
N CYS A 27 -7.51 -0.90 0.31
CA CYS A 27 -7.29 -2.29 0.68
C CYS A 27 -8.60 -3.05 0.88
N PHE A 28 -9.60 -2.42 1.50
CA PHE A 28 -10.91 -3.03 1.67
C PHE A 28 -11.68 -3.12 0.35
N GLU A 29 -11.69 -2.07 -0.46
CA GLU A 29 -12.39 -2.03 -1.76
C GLU A 29 -11.79 -3.03 -2.76
N GLU A 30 -10.47 -3.10 -2.90
CA GLU A 30 -9.80 -3.93 -3.90
C GLU A 30 -9.66 -5.40 -3.50
N VAL A 31 -9.30 -5.67 -2.24
CA VAL A 31 -8.95 -7.03 -1.80
C VAL A 31 -9.80 -7.57 -0.64
N GLY A 32 -10.78 -6.80 -0.15
CA GLY A 32 -11.70 -7.23 0.89
C GLY A 32 -11.10 -7.29 2.30
N ILE A 33 -9.91 -6.71 2.51
CA ILE A 33 -9.23 -6.70 3.81
C ILE A 33 -9.47 -5.36 4.50
N LEU A 34 -10.18 -5.38 5.62
CA LEU A 34 -10.43 -4.19 6.43
C LEU A 34 -9.49 -4.13 7.64
N LEU A 35 -8.54 -3.22 7.58
CA LEU A 35 -7.59 -2.99 8.67
C LEU A 35 -8.25 -2.14 9.77
N ALA A 36 -9.10 -2.78 10.55
CA ALA A 36 -9.85 -2.16 11.65
C ALA A 36 -10.06 -3.16 12.80
N THR A 37 -10.42 -2.63 13.98
CA THR A 37 -10.83 -3.38 15.16
C THR A 37 -12.13 -2.80 15.70
N LYS A 38 -12.96 -3.59 16.37
CA LYS A 38 -14.11 -3.07 17.10
C LYS A 38 -13.62 -2.20 18.28
N LYS A 39 -14.37 -1.19 18.67
CA LYS A 39 -14.04 -0.35 19.85
C LYS A 39 -13.96 -1.18 21.13
N SER A 40 -14.67 -2.30 21.20
CA SER A 40 -14.55 -3.28 22.28
C SER A 40 -13.19 -3.95 22.39
N GLY A 41 -12.33 -3.84 21.34
CA GLY A 41 -11.07 -4.57 21.20
C GLY A 41 -11.21 -5.93 20.52
N GLU A 42 -12.42 -6.34 20.18
CA GLU A 42 -12.69 -7.59 19.46
C GLU A 42 -12.17 -7.50 18.02
N LYS A 43 -11.60 -8.60 17.50
CA LYS A 43 -11.17 -8.71 16.11
C LYS A 43 -12.37 -8.91 15.19
N LEU A 44 -12.32 -8.33 14.00
CA LEU A 44 -13.31 -8.57 12.96
C LEU A 44 -13.19 -10.00 12.42
N ASN A 45 -14.32 -10.68 12.24
CA ASN A 45 -14.40 -11.98 11.59
C ASN A 45 -15.11 -11.83 10.23
N LEU A 46 -14.33 -11.53 9.20
CA LEU A 46 -14.82 -11.37 7.83
C LEU A 46 -14.79 -12.68 7.01
N GLU A 47 -14.52 -13.82 7.65
CA GLU A 47 -14.62 -15.14 7.01
C GLU A 47 -16.05 -15.72 7.16
N ASP A 48 -16.70 -15.49 8.31
CA ASP A 48 -17.97 -16.13 8.67
C ASP A 48 -19.06 -15.12 9.03
N GLU A 49 -19.09 -14.69 10.31
CA GLU A 49 -20.23 -14.00 10.93
C GLU A 49 -20.56 -12.66 10.27
N ASP A 50 -19.54 -11.86 10.03
CA ASP A 50 -19.68 -10.51 9.50
C ASP A 50 -19.56 -10.45 7.98
N LYS A 51 -19.16 -11.55 7.33
CA LYS A 51 -18.81 -11.56 5.90
C LYS A 51 -19.87 -10.94 5.00
N SER A 52 -21.10 -11.41 5.08
CA SER A 52 -22.18 -10.97 4.17
C SER A 52 -22.47 -9.47 4.31
N LYS A 53 -22.45 -8.95 5.53
CA LYS A 53 -22.66 -7.55 5.82
C LYS A 53 -21.51 -6.68 5.30
N PHE A 54 -20.27 -7.08 5.55
CA PHE A 54 -19.11 -6.32 5.09
C PHE A 54 -18.92 -6.42 3.58
N ASP A 55 -19.31 -7.51 2.93
CA ASP A 55 -19.39 -7.59 1.47
C ASP A 55 -20.39 -6.57 0.88
N GLN A 56 -21.47 -6.25 1.58
CA GLN A 56 -22.40 -5.19 1.18
C GLN A 56 -21.77 -3.81 1.37
N TYR A 57 -21.16 -3.52 2.52
CA TYR A 57 -20.45 -2.25 2.73
C TYR A 57 -19.36 -2.02 1.68
N ARG A 58 -18.60 -3.07 1.33
CA ARG A 58 -17.59 -3.01 0.29
C ARG A 58 -18.18 -2.57 -1.05
N LYS A 59 -19.31 -3.15 -1.47
CA LYS A 59 -20.00 -2.77 -2.70
C LYS A 59 -20.49 -1.32 -2.65
N MET A 60 -21.06 -0.88 -1.52
CA MET A 60 -21.53 0.49 -1.35
C MET A 60 -20.37 1.50 -1.36
N LEU A 61 -19.19 1.14 -0.82
CA LEU A 61 -17.97 1.97 -0.90
C LEU A 61 -17.49 2.10 -2.35
N ILE A 62 -17.37 0.98 -3.09
CA ILE A 62 -16.97 0.95 -4.50
C ILE A 62 -17.91 1.81 -5.35
N ASN A 63 -19.21 1.79 -5.06
CA ASN A 63 -20.21 2.59 -5.76
C ASN A 63 -20.28 4.06 -5.29
N ASN A 64 -19.46 4.45 -4.30
CA ASN A 64 -19.51 5.77 -3.66
C ASN A 64 -20.88 6.11 -3.01
N GLU A 65 -21.62 5.11 -2.55
CA GLU A 65 -22.90 5.27 -1.85
C GLU A 65 -22.71 5.64 -0.37
N ILE A 66 -21.60 5.19 0.22
CA ILE A 66 -21.19 5.48 1.61
C ILE A 66 -19.69 5.78 1.62
N ASN A 67 -19.17 6.27 2.74
CA ASN A 67 -17.73 6.40 2.98
C ASN A 67 -17.27 5.49 4.12
N ILE A 68 -15.96 5.27 4.23
CA ILE A 68 -15.39 4.35 5.24
C ILE A 68 -15.70 4.78 6.68
N LEU A 69 -15.88 6.08 6.93
CA LEU A 69 -16.23 6.57 8.26
C LEU A 69 -17.67 6.24 8.65
N ASP A 70 -18.57 6.10 7.67
CA ASP A 70 -19.95 5.67 7.91
C ASP A 70 -19.94 4.20 8.36
N VAL A 71 -19.17 3.34 7.69
CA VAL A 71 -18.96 1.95 8.12
C VAL A 71 -18.39 1.89 9.54
N CYS A 72 -17.38 2.73 9.83
CA CYS A 72 -16.77 2.78 11.16
C CYS A 72 -17.77 3.19 12.25
N LYS A 73 -18.69 4.12 11.96
CA LYS A 73 -19.73 4.56 12.90
C LYS A 73 -20.78 3.50 13.14
N GLU A 74 -21.26 2.88 12.05
CA GLU A 74 -22.31 1.86 12.11
C GLU A 74 -21.87 0.60 12.87
N GLU A 75 -20.60 0.19 12.67
CA GLU A 75 -20.05 -1.04 13.20
C GLU A 75 -19.15 -0.85 14.43
N ASP A 76 -19.13 0.36 15.01
CA ASP A 76 -18.27 0.72 16.15
C ASP A 76 -16.78 0.35 15.94
N LEU A 77 -16.23 0.73 14.78
CA LEU A 77 -14.87 0.40 14.41
C LEU A 77 -13.87 1.53 14.67
N ILE A 78 -12.63 1.12 14.86
CA ILE A 78 -11.44 1.98 14.84
C ILE A 78 -10.49 1.47 13.76
N LEU A 79 -10.13 2.32 12.81
CA LEU A 79 -9.15 1.98 11.77
C LEU A 79 -7.78 1.71 12.40
N SER A 80 -7.20 0.55 12.08
CA SER A 80 -5.98 0.02 12.73
C SER A 80 -4.72 0.55 12.05
N THR A 81 -4.47 1.85 12.13
CA THR A 81 -3.25 2.45 11.57
C THR A 81 -1.95 1.98 12.25
N SER A 82 -2.04 1.34 13.42
CA SER A 82 -0.90 0.75 14.13
C SER A 82 -0.34 -0.52 13.46
N ASN A 83 -1.14 -1.18 12.61
CA ASN A 83 -0.76 -2.39 11.90
C ASN A 83 -0.32 -2.13 10.45
N ILE A 84 -0.12 -0.87 10.12
CA ILE A 84 0.32 -0.40 8.82
C ILE A 84 1.60 0.41 9.01
N ALA A 85 2.53 0.29 8.08
CA ALA A 85 3.71 1.15 8.02
C ALA A 85 3.91 1.66 6.59
N PRO A 86 4.42 2.88 6.39
CA PRO A 86 4.76 3.38 5.08
C PRO A 86 5.99 2.62 4.57
N LEU A 87 6.00 2.30 3.27
CA LEU A 87 7.05 1.55 2.61
C LEU A 87 7.91 2.44 1.72
N SER A 88 7.27 3.13 0.79
CA SER A 88 7.95 3.96 -0.20
C SER A 88 7.03 5.08 -0.71
N HIS A 89 7.63 6.08 -1.33
CA HIS A 89 6.92 7.21 -1.93
C HIS A 89 7.42 7.39 -3.36
N TRP A 90 6.55 7.21 -4.34
CA TRP A 90 6.88 7.25 -5.75
C TRP A 90 6.18 8.40 -6.45
N ILE A 91 6.93 9.12 -7.29
CA ILE A 91 6.40 10.18 -8.16
C ILE A 91 6.59 9.73 -9.60
N THR A 92 5.52 9.77 -10.38
CA THR A 92 5.58 9.43 -11.80
C THR A 92 6.52 10.39 -12.54
N PRO A 93 7.39 9.90 -13.45
CA PRO A 93 8.30 10.71 -14.23
C PRO A 93 7.64 11.85 -15.01
N GLU A 94 8.39 12.90 -15.30
CA GLU A 94 7.84 14.14 -15.89
C GLU A 94 7.37 13.99 -17.35
N PHE A 95 7.91 13.03 -18.09
CA PHE A 95 7.52 12.77 -19.47
C PHE A 95 6.17 12.05 -19.61
N GLU A 96 5.64 11.52 -18.51
CA GLU A 96 4.35 10.83 -18.52
C GLU A 96 3.18 11.83 -18.56
N THR A 97 2.19 11.56 -19.40
CA THR A 97 1.00 12.42 -19.57
C THR A 97 0.08 12.43 -18.35
N ARG A 98 0.08 11.35 -17.58
CA ARG A 98 -0.66 11.20 -16.33
C ARG A 98 0.32 10.88 -15.21
N ARG A 99 0.40 11.78 -14.24
CA ARG A 99 1.34 11.66 -13.14
C ARG A 99 0.63 11.44 -11.82
N TYR A 100 1.24 10.60 -10.98
CA TYR A 100 0.74 10.24 -9.66
C TYR A 100 1.81 10.51 -8.62
N ASP A 101 1.39 10.92 -7.45
CA ASP A 101 2.15 10.96 -6.20
C ASP A 101 1.61 9.80 -5.33
N THR A 102 2.31 8.68 -5.34
CA THR A 102 1.82 7.43 -4.76
C THR A 102 2.65 7.02 -3.54
N ARG A 103 1.98 6.86 -2.40
CA ARG A 103 2.59 6.32 -1.19
C ARG A 103 2.19 4.87 -1.01
N PHE A 104 3.19 4.01 -0.94
CA PHE A 104 3.01 2.59 -0.68
C PHE A 104 3.12 2.30 0.82
N PHE A 105 2.30 1.36 1.26
CA PHE A 105 2.26 0.92 2.65
C PHE A 105 2.40 -0.59 2.71
N ILE A 106 2.88 -1.08 3.85
CA ILE A 106 2.80 -2.50 4.20
C ILE A 106 1.90 -2.68 5.40
N ALA A 107 1.17 -3.78 5.41
CA ALA A 107 0.33 -4.18 6.52
C ALA A 107 0.42 -5.68 6.74
N TYR A 108 0.20 -6.10 7.97
CA TYR A 108 0.03 -7.51 8.28
C TYR A 108 -1.43 -7.91 8.08
N LEU A 109 -1.66 -9.04 7.39
CA LEU A 109 -3.02 -9.53 7.18
C LEU A 109 -3.67 -9.86 8.52
N PRO A 110 -4.84 -9.28 8.86
CA PRO A 110 -5.57 -9.66 10.06
C PRO A 110 -6.02 -11.12 10.00
N GLU A 111 -6.05 -11.78 11.16
CA GLU A 111 -6.66 -13.08 11.30
C GLU A 111 -8.14 -13.04 10.93
N LYS A 112 -8.71 -14.15 10.47
CA LYS A 112 -10.12 -14.30 10.09
C LYS A 112 -10.58 -13.32 9.00
N GLN A 113 -9.67 -13.00 8.09
CA GLN A 113 -9.98 -12.25 6.87
C GLN A 113 -9.32 -12.94 5.67
N ILE A 114 -10.06 -13.11 4.60
CA ILE A 114 -9.60 -13.77 3.36
C ILE A 114 -9.48 -12.73 2.26
N VAL A 115 -8.33 -12.74 1.57
CA VAL A 115 -8.12 -11.90 0.39
C VAL A 115 -9.05 -12.34 -0.72
N GLN A 116 -9.89 -11.43 -1.18
CA GLN A 116 -10.79 -11.63 -2.31
C GLN A 116 -10.78 -10.38 -3.19
N HIS A 117 -10.21 -10.50 -4.40
CA HIS A 117 -10.22 -9.41 -5.37
C HIS A 117 -11.66 -8.97 -5.71
N ASP A 118 -11.82 -7.71 -6.12
CA ASP A 118 -13.12 -7.12 -6.45
C ASP A 118 -13.70 -7.64 -7.79
N GLY A 119 -12.85 -8.17 -8.67
CA GLY A 119 -13.23 -8.66 -10.00
C GLY A 119 -13.40 -7.55 -11.04
N MET A 120 -13.12 -6.29 -10.67
CA MET A 120 -13.23 -5.12 -11.53
C MET A 120 -11.84 -4.53 -11.85
N GLU A 121 -11.19 -3.94 -10.86
CA GLU A 121 -9.82 -3.43 -10.98
C GLU A 121 -8.80 -4.55 -10.85
N LEU A 122 -9.02 -5.46 -9.90
CA LEU A 122 -8.21 -6.65 -9.70
C LEU A 122 -8.96 -7.91 -10.15
N THR A 123 -8.38 -8.64 -11.08
CA THR A 123 -8.99 -9.86 -11.66
C THR A 123 -8.45 -11.15 -11.07
N LYS A 124 -7.32 -11.11 -10.35
CA LYS A 124 -6.68 -12.27 -9.72
C LYS A 124 -5.97 -11.86 -8.44
N SER A 125 -6.00 -12.75 -7.46
CA SER A 125 -5.20 -12.67 -6.23
C SER A 125 -4.29 -13.89 -6.14
N LEU A 126 -3.06 -13.68 -5.71
CA LEU A 126 -2.06 -14.74 -5.59
C LEU A 126 -1.20 -14.50 -4.36
N TRP A 127 -1.11 -15.50 -3.49
CA TRP A 127 -0.09 -15.53 -2.45
C TRP A 127 1.23 -16.01 -3.04
N ILE A 128 2.25 -15.17 -3.03
CA ILE A 128 3.52 -15.45 -3.67
C ILE A 128 4.68 -14.88 -2.84
N ASN A 129 5.77 -15.63 -2.79
CA ASN A 129 7.03 -15.12 -2.23
C ASN A 129 7.61 -14.03 -3.14
N PRO A 130 8.16 -12.90 -2.60
CA PRO A 130 8.74 -11.82 -3.40
C PRO A 130 9.74 -12.29 -4.46
N ASN A 131 10.66 -13.20 -4.11
CA ASN A 131 11.61 -13.77 -5.07
C ASN A 131 10.94 -14.47 -6.25
N MET A 132 9.90 -15.25 -5.95
CA MET A 132 9.13 -15.96 -6.98
C MET A 132 8.37 -14.98 -7.90
N ALA A 133 7.81 -13.90 -7.32
CA ALA A 133 7.13 -12.86 -8.07
C ALA A 133 8.09 -12.14 -9.02
N LEU A 134 9.26 -11.74 -8.53
CA LEU A 134 10.30 -11.09 -9.34
C LEU A 134 10.82 -12.01 -10.45
N LYS A 135 11.01 -13.29 -10.15
CA LYS A 135 11.39 -14.27 -11.16
C LYS A 135 10.34 -14.37 -12.27
N LYS A 136 9.06 -14.50 -11.92
CA LYS A 136 7.97 -14.53 -12.89
C LYS A 136 7.90 -13.27 -13.74
N ALA A 137 8.21 -12.11 -13.17
CA ALA A 137 8.29 -10.87 -13.92
C ALA A 137 9.46 -10.89 -14.94
N LEU A 138 10.63 -11.37 -14.53
CA LEU A 138 11.79 -11.53 -15.43
C LEU A 138 11.53 -12.53 -16.57
N ASP A 139 10.82 -13.62 -16.28
CA ASP A 139 10.46 -14.66 -17.24
C ASP A 139 9.30 -14.22 -18.17
N GLY A 140 8.74 -13.00 -17.97
CA GLY A 140 7.63 -12.45 -18.75
C GLY A 140 6.25 -13.05 -18.42
N GLU A 141 6.16 -13.88 -17.36
CA GLU A 141 4.92 -14.51 -16.92
C GLU A 141 4.03 -13.56 -16.09
N MET A 142 4.60 -12.48 -15.55
CA MET A 142 3.91 -11.48 -14.74
C MET A 142 4.37 -10.09 -15.11
N GLN A 143 3.41 -9.23 -15.46
CA GLN A 143 3.72 -7.82 -15.73
C GLN A 143 3.76 -7.05 -14.41
N MET A 144 4.83 -6.29 -14.21
CA MET A 144 5.01 -5.41 -13.05
C MET A 144 5.52 -4.05 -13.49
N ILE A 145 5.00 -3.01 -12.88
CA ILE A 145 5.54 -1.65 -13.02
C ILE A 145 6.75 -1.49 -12.10
N LEU A 146 7.61 -0.54 -12.42
CA LEU A 146 8.86 -0.28 -11.71
C LEU A 146 8.68 -0.13 -10.18
N PRO A 147 7.73 0.67 -9.65
CA PRO A 147 7.50 0.77 -8.21
C PRO A 147 7.19 -0.56 -7.53
N THR A 148 6.40 -1.41 -8.17
CA THR A 148 6.07 -2.75 -7.63
C THR A 148 7.30 -3.63 -7.55
N THR A 149 8.12 -3.63 -8.61
CA THR A 149 9.37 -4.41 -8.65
C THR A 149 10.34 -3.98 -7.55
N GLU A 150 10.57 -2.68 -7.38
CA GLU A 150 11.49 -2.17 -6.37
C GLU A 150 10.96 -2.39 -4.94
N ASN A 151 9.66 -2.24 -4.71
CA ASN A 151 9.05 -2.56 -3.42
C ASN A 151 9.18 -4.05 -3.08
N LEU A 152 9.05 -4.95 -4.05
CA LEU A 152 9.26 -6.38 -3.82
C LEU A 152 10.74 -6.71 -3.54
N LYS A 153 11.68 -6.01 -4.19
CA LYS A 153 13.11 -6.15 -3.89
C LYS A 153 13.41 -5.75 -2.44
N SER A 154 12.86 -4.61 -1.99
CA SER A 154 13.05 -4.18 -0.60
C SER A 154 12.47 -5.16 0.42
N CYS A 155 11.39 -5.90 0.09
CA CYS A 155 10.86 -6.95 0.95
C CYS A 155 11.86 -8.10 1.19
N MET A 156 12.79 -8.33 0.26
CA MET A 156 13.76 -9.44 0.36
C MET A 156 14.90 -9.17 1.35
N GLU A 157 15.06 -7.94 1.79
CA GLU A 157 16.08 -7.55 2.78
C GLU A 157 15.73 -8.02 4.19
N PHE A 158 14.47 -8.44 4.41
CA PHE A 158 13.94 -8.81 5.71
C PHE A 158 13.76 -10.33 5.85
N LYS A 159 13.96 -10.82 7.06
CA LYS A 159 13.84 -12.26 7.39
C LYS A 159 12.38 -12.75 7.40
N SER A 160 11.44 -11.84 7.68
CA SER A 160 10.01 -12.14 7.73
C SER A 160 9.17 -10.88 7.53
N ALA A 161 7.88 -11.06 7.23
CA ALA A 161 6.92 -9.97 7.12
C ALA A 161 6.82 -9.16 8.44
N MET A 162 6.91 -9.82 9.58
CA MET A 162 6.87 -9.15 10.89
C MET A 162 8.13 -8.31 11.11
N ASP A 163 9.31 -8.85 10.80
CA ASP A 163 10.59 -8.13 10.88
C ASP A 163 10.57 -6.87 10.00
N MET A 164 10.04 -6.97 8.78
CA MET A 164 9.87 -5.84 7.89
C MET A 164 8.91 -4.80 8.48
N LEU A 165 7.73 -5.20 8.94
CA LEU A 165 6.75 -4.28 9.50
C LEU A 165 7.28 -3.56 10.74
N ASP A 166 7.96 -4.28 11.64
CA ASP A 166 8.55 -3.72 12.85
C ASP A 166 9.71 -2.76 12.55
N ASN A 167 10.46 -3.03 11.48
CA ASN A 167 11.51 -2.13 11.00
C ASN A 167 10.90 -0.85 10.43
N GLN A 168 9.93 -0.98 9.52
CA GLN A 168 9.26 0.15 8.89
C GLN A 168 8.51 1.04 9.91
N LYS A 169 7.98 0.48 10.99
CA LYS A 169 7.38 1.25 12.09
C LYS A 169 8.37 2.11 12.87
N LYS A 170 9.67 1.81 12.82
CA LYS A 170 10.72 2.60 13.49
C LYS A 170 11.20 3.77 12.64
N ILE A 171 10.82 3.82 11.37
CA ILE A 171 11.17 4.92 10.47
C ILE A 171 10.62 6.22 11.06
N SER A 172 11.51 7.19 11.23
CA SER A 172 11.18 8.50 11.75
C SER A 172 10.76 9.48 10.64
N ASN A 173 10.46 10.70 11.03
CA ASN A 173 9.99 11.75 10.15
C ASN A 173 10.95 11.99 8.98
N ASN A 174 10.41 12.13 7.77
CA ASN A 174 11.15 12.47 6.53
C ASN A 174 12.19 11.44 6.06
N GLU A 175 12.22 10.23 6.59
CA GLU A 175 13.13 9.19 6.09
C GLU A 175 12.65 8.58 4.77
N ILE A 176 11.33 8.56 4.53
CA ILE A 176 10.76 8.11 3.25
C ILE A 176 10.74 9.29 2.28
N LYS A 177 11.83 9.43 1.56
CA LYS A 177 11.96 10.45 0.52
C LYS A 177 11.20 10.04 -0.75
N PRO A 178 10.68 11.02 -1.51
CA PRO A 178 10.07 10.73 -2.80
C PRO A 178 11.11 10.18 -3.79
N ILE A 179 10.74 9.12 -4.49
CA ILE A 179 11.50 8.50 -5.56
C ILE A 179 10.89 8.97 -6.88
N LEU A 180 11.61 9.82 -7.59
CA LEU A 180 11.29 10.26 -8.95
C LEU A 180 12.30 9.62 -9.90
N PRO A 181 12.01 8.49 -10.55
CA PRO A 181 12.96 7.86 -11.45
C PRO A 181 13.15 8.71 -12.71
N LYS A 182 14.37 8.81 -13.18
CA LYS A 182 14.73 9.45 -14.46
C LYS A 182 15.08 8.37 -15.48
N PHE A 183 14.59 8.56 -16.71
CA PHE A 183 14.78 7.62 -17.79
C PHE A 183 15.50 8.29 -18.94
N PHE A 184 16.54 7.67 -19.44
CA PHE A 184 17.24 8.14 -20.63
C PHE A 184 17.73 6.95 -21.47
N LYS A 185 18.16 7.24 -22.68
CA LYS A 185 18.74 6.22 -23.55
C LYS A 185 20.26 6.36 -23.61
N ASP A 186 20.94 5.27 -23.34
CA ASP A 186 22.39 5.15 -23.60
C ASP A 186 22.65 3.97 -24.53
N ASN A 187 23.34 4.23 -25.65
CA ASN A 187 23.66 3.23 -26.68
C ASN A 187 22.44 2.40 -27.14
N GLY A 188 21.24 3.02 -27.18
CA GLY A 188 19.99 2.38 -27.59
C GLY A 188 19.24 1.65 -26.48
N ASN A 189 19.83 1.49 -25.31
CA ASN A 189 19.21 0.86 -24.14
C ASN A 189 18.57 1.91 -23.22
N TRP A 190 17.44 1.56 -22.63
CA TRP A 190 16.85 2.37 -21.59
C TRP A 190 17.60 2.19 -20.28
N ILE A 191 18.05 3.30 -19.70
CA ILE A 191 18.65 3.39 -18.37
C ILE A 191 17.66 4.09 -17.45
N VAL A 192 17.55 3.59 -16.22
CA VAL A 192 16.76 4.19 -15.14
C VAL A 192 17.71 4.59 -14.02
N LEU A 193 17.64 5.83 -13.59
CA LEU A 193 18.37 6.33 -12.43
C LEU A 193 17.37 6.69 -11.32
N PHE A 194 17.78 6.43 -10.10
CA PHE A 194 17.05 6.80 -8.90
C PHE A 194 17.73 7.95 -8.16
N PRO A 195 17.03 8.71 -7.32
CA PRO A 195 17.63 9.74 -6.48
C PRO A 195 18.80 9.18 -5.67
N GLY A 196 20.00 9.74 -5.87
CA GLY A 196 21.25 9.31 -5.24
C GLY A 196 22.15 8.45 -6.11
N ASP A 197 21.69 8.00 -7.28
CA ASP A 197 22.55 7.33 -8.26
C ASP A 197 23.53 8.33 -8.88
N GLU A 198 24.71 7.83 -9.28
CA GLU A 198 25.67 8.62 -10.04
C GLU A 198 25.06 9.10 -11.36
N GLY A 199 25.18 10.39 -11.64
CA GLY A 199 24.60 11.02 -12.84
C GLY A 199 23.11 11.35 -12.73
N TYR A 200 22.43 11.05 -11.62
CA TYR A 200 21.01 11.37 -11.48
C TYR A 200 20.71 12.87 -11.66
N GLU A 201 21.56 13.75 -11.15
CA GLU A 201 21.37 15.20 -11.26
C GLU A 201 21.69 15.75 -12.67
N ASP A 202 22.36 14.97 -13.53
CA ASP A 202 22.76 15.36 -14.88
C ASP A 202 21.63 15.13 -15.92
N HIS A 203 20.60 14.43 -15.55
CA HIS A 203 19.43 14.10 -16.35
C HIS A 203 18.15 14.66 -15.72
#